data_54d87de76dc7432a9811ec2acd204160
#
_entry.id   54d87de76dc7432a9811ec2acd204160
#
_cell.length_a   1.000
_cell.length_b   1.000
_cell.length_c   1.000
_cell.angle_alpha   90.00
_cell.angle_beta   90.00
_cell.angle_gamma   90.00
#
_symmetry.space_group_name_H-M   'P 1'
#
loop_
_entity.id
_entity.type
_entity.pdbx_description
1 polymer ?
#
loop_
_entity_poly.entity_id
_entity_poly.type
_entity_poly.pdbx_seq_one_letter_code
_entity_poly.pdbx_strand_id
1 'polypeptide(L)'
;MTDRHPLCRLFLIVLLLWGCAKQPAPSLDLVLLHTNDIHSYVAGRDEDGNACPQSADCTGGMGRIAAVAQAERRKADNVLLLDAGDQFQGTLFFTVNSWPMLAALDNMLGYDAMTLGNHEFDKGCAELAAYVGALHYPVLAANLDAQSGCPLYGLPVKPYVIRNVRGIKVGIVGLANPDVVTLAAACPQTRFMGSAAALKKAVGELQKQGVRHIVLISHLGLPVDRELARSVDGVDVIVGGHTHSYLGPGSDVGPYPVVEHAPSGQPVLVVTAKFAAEYLGDLRVTFDARGVPLRWEGEARRLEKSVIPDPAVESRLVGYAKPLEAFRARILGRNVLEFADGMEACRKGDCLSGMVVADAMLEYGRPHGAVMALTNGGGLRAPLRHGGITRGDLLSVLPFGNTLVIREYDGARLLAALEHGVSGEQGMGPRLLQVSGLRYSFDAARPVGQRLFAAELIDGNGVARPLKKDSRYKVVLPDYIAKGGDGYSMFTTGTTVSAPDPLDVDVVGAYIAARSPWQALRAGRINRVK
;
A
#
# COMPACT_ATOMS: atom_id res chain seq x y z
N MET A 1 -25.27 -25.30 93.05
CA MET A 1 -25.19 -23.86 93.08
C MET A 1 -24.15 -23.52 92.01
N THR A 2 -24.54 -23.36 90.85
CA THR A 2 -23.67 -23.24 89.66
C THR A 2 -24.19 -22.12 88.75
N ASP A 3 -23.53 -20.98 88.81
CA ASP A 3 -23.79 -19.87 87.96
C ASP A 3 -23.18 -20.15 86.56
N ARG A 4 -23.99 -20.05 85.52
CA ARG A 4 -23.58 -20.05 84.12
C ARG A 4 -23.83 -18.66 83.50
N HIS A 5 -22.74 -17.96 83.21
CA HIS A 5 -22.79 -16.76 82.38
C HIS A 5 -22.81 -17.12 80.88
N PRO A 6 -23.67 -16.54 80.04
CA PRO A 6 -23.58 -16.67 78.59
C PRO A 6 -22.70 -15.58 78.01
N LEU A 7 -21.65 -16.00 77.30
CA LEU A 7 -20.81 -15.14 76.44
C LEU A 7 -21.63 -14.67 75.20
N CYS A 8 -21.92 -13.37 75.15
CA CYS A 8 -22.47 -12.71 73.95
C CYS A 8 -21.37 -12.52 72.94
N ARG A 9 -21.33 -13.30 71.82
CA ARG A 9 -20.44 -13.11 70.70
C ARG A 9 -21.05 -12.06 69.77
N LEU A 10 -20.46 -10.85 69.76
CA LEU A 10 -20.76 -9.79 68.80
C LEU A 10 -20.14 -10.16 67.44
N PHE A 11 -20.97 -10.53 66.47
CA PHE A 11 -20.55 -10.67 65.07
C PHE A 11 -20.55 -9.28 64.43
N LEU A 12 -19.35 -8.72 64.17
CA LEU A 12 -19.15 -7.52 63.40
C LEU A 12 -19.34 -7.87 61.90
N ILE A 13 -20.49 -7.57 61.32
CA ILE A 13 -20.71 -7.66 59.87
C ILE A 13 -20.08 -6.44 59.23
N VAL A 14 -18.91 -6.60 58.64
CA VAL A 14 -18.30 -5.61 57.76
C VAL A 14 -19.01 -5.66 56.42
N LEU A 15 -19.96 -4.76 56.19
CA LEU A 15 -20.58 -4.50 54.91
C LEU A 15 -19.54 -3.81 54.00
N LEU A 16 -18.88 -4.61 53.15
CA LEU A 16 -18.11 -4.10 52.01
C LEU A 16 -19.10 -3.46 51.00
N LEU A 17 -19.31 -2.16 51.12
CA LEU A 17 -19.96 -1.37 50.09
C LEU A 17 -19.02 -1.30 48.85
N TRP A 18 -19.14 -2.29 47.96
CA TRP A 18 -18.65 -2.12 46.61
C TRP A 18 -19.53 -1.05 45.93
N GLY A 19 -19.05 0.18 45.99
CA GLY A 19 -19.62 1.25 45.17
C GLY A 19 -19.46 0.86 43.72
N CYS A 20 -20.52 0.45 43.03
CA CYS A 20 -20.60 0.45 41.60
C CYS A 20 -20.36 1.90 41.15
N ALA A 21 -19.13 2.24 40.77
CA ALA A 21 -18.87 3.47 40.06
C ALA A 21 -19.75 3.43 38.80
N LYS A 22 -20.82 4.24 38.77
CA LYS A 22 -21.63 4.42 37.56
C LYS A 22 -20.68 4.80 36.43
N GLN A 23 -20.60 4.00 35.38
CA GLN A 23 -19.94 4.42 34.16
C GLN A 23 -20.53 5.79 33.75
N PRO A 24 -19.67 6.76 33.37
CA PRO A 24 -20.18 8.04 32.91
C PRO A 24 -21.14 7.80 31.72
N ALA A 25 -22.21 8.57 31.66
CA ALA A 25 -23.19 8.47 30.58
C ALA A 25 -22.47 8.70 29.23
N PRO A 26 -22.74 7.90 28.19
CA PRO A 26 -22.16 8.11 26.87
C PRO A 26 -22.53 9.50 26.34
N SER A 27 -21.58 10.19 25.74
CA SER A 27 -21.81 11.52 25.18
C SER A 27 -21.90 11.53 23.65
N LEU A 28 -21.22 10.59 22.98
CA LEU A 28 -21.19 10.50 21.53
C LEU A 28 -21.13 9.04 21.07
N ASP A 29 -22.06 8.68 20.21
CA ASP A 29 -21.91 7.52 19.33
C ASP A 29 -21.41 8.02 17.97
N LEU A 30 -20.31 7.48 17.47
CA LEU A 30 -19.69 7.86 16.22
C LEU A 30 -19.58 6.65 15.31
N VAL A 31 -20.00 6.78 14.06
CA VAL A 31 -19.74 5.84 12.98
C VAL A 31 -18.61 6.41 12.13
N LEU A 32 -17.50 5.68 12.07
CA LEU A 32 -16.30 6.06 11.36
C LEU A 32 -16.09 5.10 10.20
N LEU A 33 -16.46 5.57 9.00
CA LEU A 33 -16.13 4.89 7.77
C LEU A 33 -14.76 5.38 7.29
N HIS A 34 -13.94 4.48 6.74
CA HIS A 34 -12.64 4.91 6.25
C HIS A 34 -12.12 4.07 5.09
N THR A 35 -11.29 4.72 4.28
CA THR A 35 -10.49 4.13 3.22
C THR A 35 -9.02 4.49 3.40
N ASN A 36 -8.17 3.71 2.77
CA ASN A 36 -6.73 3.94 2.65
C ASN A 36 -6.21 3.23 1.40
N ASP A 37 -5.13 3.76 0.81
CA ASP A 37 -4.37 3.10 -0.25
C ASP A 37 -5.29 2.62 -1.40
N ILE A 38 -6.16 3.50 -1.90
CA ILE A 38 -7.09 3.18 -3.01
C ILE A 38 -6.33 2.87 -4.29
N HIS A 39 -5.18 3.56 -4.52
CA HIS A 39 -4.30 3.31 -5.66
C HIS A 39 -5.04 3.22 -6.98
N SER A 40 -5.99 4.13 -7.18
CA SER A 40 -6.79 4.23 -8.40
C SER A 40 -7.54 2.95 -8.81
N TYR A 41 -7.78 2.01 -7.89
CA TYR A 41 -8.69 0.87 -8.11
C TYR A 41 -10.16 1.34 -8.09
N VAL A 42 -10.44 2.39 -8.84
CA VAL A 42 -11.72 3.12 -8.81
C VAL A 42 -12.92 2.25 -9.21
N ALA A 43 -12.73 1.27 -10.09
CA ALA A 43 -13.74 0.31 -10.50
C ALA A 43 -13.67 -1.02 -9.71
N GLY A 44 -12.74 -1.15 -8.76
CA GLY A 44 -12.53 -2.35 -7.95
C GLY A 44 -11.54 -3.34 -8.54
N ARG A 45 -11.59 -4.58 -8.04
CA ARG A 45 -10.66 -5.67 -8.37
C ARG A 45 -11.39 -6.94 -8.80
N ASP A 46 -10.78 -7.69 -9.73
CA ASP A 46 -11.20 -9.04 -10.06
C ASP A 46 -10.69 -10.09 -9.03
N GLU A 47 -11.00 -11.35 -9.26
CA GLU A 47 -10.61 -12.46 -8.38
C GLU A 47 -9.09 -12.70 -8.35
N ASP A 48 -8.40 -12.33 -9.42
CA ASP A 48 -6.94 -12.43 -9.55
C ASP A 48 -6.23 -11.21 -8.93
N GLY A 49 -6.97 -10.20 -8.48
CA GLY A 49 -6.46 -8.98 -7.88
C GLY A 49 -6.13 -7.86 -8.85
N ASN A 50 -6.46 -8.00 -10.14
CA ASN A 50 -6.23 -6.96 -11.12
C ASN A 50 -7.30 -5.87 -11.06
N ALA A 51 -6.93 -4.66 -11.49
CA ALA A 51 -7.89 -3.57 -11.63
C ALA A 51 -8.94 -3.86 -12.69
N CYS A 52 -10.19 -3.69 -12.33
CA CYS A 52 -11.31 -3.88 -13.24
C CYS A 52 -11.48 -2.70 -14.19
N PRO A 53 -11.88 -2.96 -15.45
CA PRO A 53 -12.30 -1.88 -16.35
C PRO A 53 -13.69 -1.33 -16.02
N GLN A 54 -14.55 -2.14 -15.40
CA GLN A 54 -15.92 -1.81 -14.98
C GLN A 54 -16.24 -2.54 -13.67
N SER A 55 -17.11 -1.98 -12.85
CA SER A 55 -17.39 -2.48 -11.50
C SER A 55 -18.29 -3.72 -11.45
N ALA A 56 -19.01 -4.06 -12.53
CA ALA A 56 -20.09 -5.06 -12.50
C ALA A 56 -19.62 -6.45 -12.01
N ASP A 57 -18.47 -6.92 -12.48
CA ASP A 57 -17.95 -8.26 -12.19
C ASP A 57 -16.89 -8.29 -11.09
N CYS A 58 -16.73 -7.20 -10.35
CA CYS A 58 -15.63 -6.95 -9.46
C CYS A 58 -16.05 -6.73 -8.02
N THR A 59 -15.14 -6.92 -7.08
CA THR A 59 -15.29 -6.52 -5.68
C THR A 59 -14.69 -5.14 -5.47
N GLY A 60 -15.15 -4.40 -4.46
CA GLY A 60 -14.60 -3.09 -4.16
C GLY A 60 -15.05 -1.99 -5.12
N GLY A 61 -14.24 -0.94 -5.20
CA GLY A 61 -14.44 0.22 -6.06
C GLY A 61 -15.19 1.38 -5.42
N MET A 62 -14.97 2.57 -5.97
CA MET A 62 -15.50 3.83 -5.41
C MET A 62 -17.03 3.90 -5.44
N GLY A 63 -17.66 3.28 -6.44
CA GLY A 63 -19.12 3.22 -6.52
C GLY A 63 -19.75 2.48 -5.32
N ARG A 64 -19.14 1.39 -4.86
CA ARG A 64 -19.61 0.65 -3.68
C ARG A 64 -19.28 1.38 -2.38
N ILE A 65 -18.13 2.03 -2.28
CA ILE A 65 -17.79 2.90 -1.14
C ILE A 65 -18.87 3.99 -1.01
N ALA A 66 -19.17 4.70 -2.09
CA ALA A 66 -20.18 5.76 -2.10
C ALA A 66 -21.56 5.24 -1.69
N ALA A 67 -21.99 4.09 -2.22
CA ALA A 67 -23.28 3.48 -1.90
C ALA A 67 -23.42 3.15 -0.40
N VAL A 68 -22.37 2.55 0.20
CA VAL A 68 -22.37 2.21 1.63
C VAL A 68 -22.34 3.48 2.48
N ALA A 69 -21.46 4.44 2.17
CA ALA A 69 -21.36 5.69 2.92
C ALA A 69 -22.67 6.47 2.90
N GLN A 70 -23.32 6.58 1.75
CA GLN A 70 -24.63 7.22 1.63
C GLN A 70 -25.71 6.45 2.39
N ALA A 71 -25.67 5.11 2.37
CA ALA A 71 -26.63 4.29 3.12
C ALA A 71 -26.51 4.51 4.62
N GLU A 72 -25.29 4.60 5.16
CA GLU A 72 -25.09 4.91 6.59
C GLU A 72 -25.52 6.34 6.94
N ARG A 73 -25.18 7.33 6.12
CA ARG A 73 -25.59 8.72 6.31
C ARG A 73 -27.10 8.94 6.24
N ARG A 74 -27.84 8.10 5.49
CA ARG A 74 -29.32 8.13 5.53
C ARG A 74 -29.90 7.59 6.83
N LYS A 75 -29.18 6.74 7.55
CA LYS A 75 -29.63 6.15 8.82
C LYS A 75 -29.37 7.09 10.01
N ALA A 76 -28.26 7.84 9.95
CA ALA A 76 -27.77 8.62 11.07
C ALA A 76 -26.91 9.83 10.61
N ASP A 77 -26.87 10.86 11.46
CA ASP A 77 -26.14 12.12 11.25
C ASP A 77 -24.78 12.15 12.00
N ASN A 78 -24.36 11.00 12.55
CA ASN A 78 -23.10 10.83 13.28
C ASN A 78 -22.09 9.99 12.50
N VAL A 79 -22.12 10.09 11.17
CA VAL A 79 -21.23 9.34 10.27
C VAL A 79 -20.15 10.27 9.73
N LEU A 80 -18.89 9.89 9.87
CA LEU A 80 -17.75 10.49 9.19
C LEU A 80 -17.15 9.48 8.21
N LEU A 81 -16.74 9.95 7.02
CA LEU A 81 -15.98 9.18 6.04
C LEU A 81 -14.61 9.84 5.89
N LEU A 82 -13.54 9.09 6.21
CA LEU A 82 -12.16 9.56 6.21
C LEU A 82 -11.31 8.78 5.23
N ASP A 83 -10.25 9.41 4.72
CA ASP A 83 -9.28 8.75 3.85
C ASP A 83 -7.84 8.94 4.37
N ALA A 84 -7.08 7.85 4.46
CA ALA A 84 -5.72 7.85 4.94
C ALA A 84 -4.66 7.99 3.84
N GLY A 85 -5.03 8.44 2.63
CA GLY A 85 -4.10 8.77 1.54
C GLY A 85 -3.77 7.61 0.60
N ASP A 86 -2.86 7.87 -0.34
CA ASP A 86 -2.50 7.01 -1.46
C ASP A 86 -3.67 6.72 -2.40
N GLN A 87 -4.29 7.77 -2.89
CA GLN A 87 -5.27 7.73 -3.97
C GLN A 87 -4.59 7.51 -5.32
N PHE A 88 -3.38 8.07 -5.49
CA PHE A 88 -2.62 8.06 -6.73
C PHE A 88 -2.00 6.70 -7.02
N GLN A 89 -1.60 6.50 -8.30
CA GLN A 89 -0.89 5.31 -8.80
C GLN A 89 -1.75 4.03 -8.83
N GLY A 90 -1.15 2.92 -9.20
CA GLY A 90 -1.66 1.56 -9.09
C GLY A 90 -2.39 1.01 -10.30
N THR A 91 -3.14 1.83 -11.05
CA THR A 91 -3.92 1.33 -12.19
C THR A 91 -3.82 2.19 -13.45
N LEU A 92 -4.27 1.63 -14.59
CA LEU A 92 -4.40 2.38 -15.84
C LEU A 92 -5.34 3.58 -15.74
N PHE A 93 -6.29 3.54 -14.85
CA PHE A 93 -7.16 4.70 -14.64
C PHE A 93 -6.33 5.94 -14.30
N PHE A 94 -5.36 5.80 -13.38
CA PHE A 94 -4.45 6.91 -13.07
C PHE A 94 -3.50 7.24 -14.21
N THR A 95 -2.90 6.22 -14.83
CA THR A 95 -1.94 6.42 -15.94
C THR A 95 -2.53 7.23 -17.08
N VAL A 96 -3.81 7.00 -17.40
CA VAL A 96 -4.49 7.63 -18.56
C VAL A 96 -5.21 8.91 -18.18
N ASN A 97 -5.89 8.95 -17.02
CA ASN A 97 -6.74 10.08 -16.65
C ASN A 97 -6.12 11.00 -15.59
N SER A 98 -5.06 10.55 -14.90
CA SER A 98 -4.33 11.27 -13.86
C SER A 98 -5.24 11.76 -12.71
N TRP A 99 -4.76 12.70 -11.89
CA TRP A 99 -5.44 13.24 -10.72
C TRP A 99 -6.81 13.91 -11.00
N PRO A 100 -7.11 14.53 -12.18
CA PRO A 100 -8.44 15.12 -12.39
C PRO A 100 -9.58 14.11 -12.27
N MET A 101 -9.35 12.86 -12.68
CA MET A 101 -10.31 11.79 -12.50
C MET A 101 -10.54 11.52 -11.00
N LEU A 102 -9.45 11.37 -10.23
CA LEU A 102 -9.54 11.09 -8.80
C LEU A 102 -10.25 12.22 -8.06
N ALA A 103 -9.84 13.48 -8.26
CA ALA A 103 -10.52 14.62 -7.64
C ALA A 103 -12.03 14.65 -7.93
N ALA A 104 -12.42 14.31 -9.17
CA ALA A 104 -13.83 14.26 -9.55
C ALA A 104 -14.58 13.13 -8.82
N LEU A 105 -13.99 11.96 -8.68
CA LEU A 105 -14.59 10.80 -8.01
C LEU A 105 -14.58 10.97 -6.48
N ASP A 106 -13.47 11.42 -5.90
CA ASP A 106 -13.31 11.66 -4.47
C ASP A 106 -14.36 12.68 -3.95
N ASN A 107 -14.58 13.76 -4.71
CA ASN A 107 -15.61 14.74 -4.39
C ASN A 107 -17.04 14.14 -4.40
N MET A 108 -17.27 13.05 -5.16
CA MET A 108 -18.57 12.34 -5.18
C MET A 108 -18.75 11.44 -3.95
N LEU A 109 -17.67 10.92 -3.37
CA LEU A 109 -17.74 10.09 -2.15
C LEU A 109 -18.10 10.91 -0.93
N GLY A 110 -17.76 12.21 -0.93
CA GLY A 110 -18.08 13.13 0.16
C GLY A 110 -17.28 12.85 1.43
N TYR A 111 -15.96 12.69 1.28
CA TYR A 111 -15.06 12.60 2.42
C TYR A 111 -15.20 13.81 3.37
N ASP A 112 -15.08 13.56 4.67
CA ASP A 112 -15.01 14.61 5.67
C ASP A 112 -13.60 15.17 5.85
N ALA A 113 -12.57 14.37 5.61
CA ALA A 113 -11.17 14.76 5.52
C ALA A 113 -10.33 13.64 4.89
N MET A 114 -9.17 14.01 4.36
CA MET A 114 -8.11 13.05 3.98
C MET A 114 -6.74 13.52 4.49
N THR A 115 -5.78 12.59 4.58
CA THR A 115 -4.35 12.93 4.67
C THR A 115 -3.64 12.62 3.36
N LEU A 116 -2.37 13.02 3.23
CA LEU A 116 -1.55 12.73 2.06
C LEU A 116 -0.70 11.48 2.30
N GLY A 117 -0.75 10.55 1.37
CA GLY A 117 0.20 9.47 1.29
C GLY A 117 1.48 9.87 0.54
N ASN A 118 2.34 8.90 0.25
CA ASN A 118 3.56 9.16 -0.52
C ASN A 118 3.29 9.28 -2.03
N HIS A 119 2.32 8.55 -2.54
CA HIS A 119 2.03 8.53 -3.97
C HIS A 119 1.32 9.79 -4.47
N GLU A 120 0.70 10.60 -3.62
CA GLU A 120 0.22 11.92 -4.02
C GLU A 120 1.33 12.83 -4.54
N PHE A 121 2.59 12.59 -4.17
CA PHE A 121 3.76 13.35 -4.61
C PHE A 121 4.40 12.84 -5.92
N ASP A 122 4.03 11.69 -6.44
CA ASP A 122 4.70 11.03 -7.58
C ASP A 122 4.72 11.86 -8.87
N LYS A 123 3.72 12.68 -9.09
CA LYS A 123 3.65 13.58 -10.24
C LYS A 123 4.26 14.96 -9.97
N GLY A 124 4.89 15.11 -8.79
CA GLY A 124 5.49 16.36 -8.36
C GLY A 124 4.50 17.37 -7.77
N CYS A 125 5.06 18.41 -7.19
CA CYS A 125 4.31 19.36 -6.36
C CYS A 125 3.24 20.16 -7.07
N ALA A 126 3.44 20.48 -8.35
CA ALA A 126 2.47 21.25 -9.11
C ALA A 126 1.18 20.44 -9.34
N GLU A 127 1.31 19.16 -9.69
CA GLU A 127 0.17 18.24 -9.85
C GLU A 127 -0.54 17.98 -8.52
N LEU A 128 0.22 17.77 -7.44
CA LEU A 128 -0.35 17.64 -6.08
C LEU A 128 -1.10 18.90 -5.68
N ALA A 129 -0.52 20.08 -5.92
CA ALA A 129 -1.17 21.36 -5.61
C ALA A 129 -2.49 21.54 -6.37
N ALA A 130 -2.51 21.16 -7.65
CA ALA A 130 -3.71 21.21 -8.48
C ALA A 130 -4.78 20.21 -7.97
N TYR A 131 -4.38 18.99 -7.59
CA TYR A 131 -5.28 18.00 -6.99
C TYR A 131 -5.89 18.53 -5.70
N VAL A 132 -5.06 18.96 -4.73
CA VAL A 132 -5.52 19.52 -3.45
C VAL A 132 -6.47 20.69 -3.65
N GLY A 133 -6.18 21.59 -4.61
CA GLY A 133 -7.03 22.73 -4.96
C GLY A 133 -8.37 22.34 -5.58
N ALA A 134 -8.49 21.15 -6.17
CA ALA A 134 -9.71 20.64 -6.79
C ALA A 134 -10.63 19.87 -5.82
N LEU A 135 -10.14 19.52 -4.62
CA LEU A 135 -10.91 18.79 -3.63
C LEU A 135 -11.88 19.71 -2.88
N HIS A 136 -13.09 19.21 -2.59
CA HIS A 136 -14.15 19.95 -1.89
C HIS A 136 -14.16 19.68 -0.38
N TYR A 137 -13.18 18.97 0.14
CA TYR A 137 -13.05 18.61 1.55
C TYR A 137 -11.60 18.86 2.03
N PRO A 138 -11.36 18.98 3.35
CA PRO A 138 -10.05 19.31 3.87
C PRO A 138 -9.01 18.23 3.62
N VAL A 139 -7.82 18.64 3.19
CA VAL A 139 -6.60 17.83 3.21
C VAL A 139 -5.80 18.18 4.45
N LEU A 140 -5.37 17.18 5.20
CA LEU A 140 -4.74 17.35 6.51
C LEU A 140 -3.31 16.78 6.52
N ALA A 141 -2.34 17.58 7.01
CA ALA A 141 -0.97 17.14 7.21
C ALA A 141 -0.29 18.01 8.28
N ALA A 142 -0.45 17.64 9.56
CA ALA A 142 0.10 18.41 10.67
C ALA A 142 1.64 18.45 10.70
N ASN A 143 2.27 17.45 10.12
CA ASN A 143 3.74 17.32 10.06
C ASN A 143 4.34 17.89 8.76
N LEU A 144 3.55 18.41 7.83
CA LEU A 144 4.03 19.02 6.58
C LEU A 144 4.10 20.55 6.74
N ASP A 145 5.28 21.13 6.47
CA ASP A 145 5.52 22.57 6.40
C ASP A 145 5.90 22.96 4.96
N ALA A 146 4.96 23.57 4.23
CA ALA A 146 5.18 24.10 2.90
C ALA A 146 5.64 25.55 2.98
N GLN A 147 6.88 25.84 2.58
CA GLN A 147 7.46 27.18 2.61
C GLN A 147 7.16 28.00 1.35
N SER A 148 7.36 29.30 1.41
CA SER A 148 7.22 30.22 0.27
C SER A 148 8.02 29.72 -0.93
N GLY A 149 7.39 29.68 -2.11
CA GLY A 149 7.96 29.12 -3.33
C GLY A 149 7.58 27.63 -3.59
N CYS A 150 7.02 26.93 -2.60
CA CYS A 150 6.41 25.63 -2.82
C CYS A 150 5.01 25.79 -3.44
N PRO A 151 4.63 25.02 -4.46
CA PRO A 151 3.26 25.02 -5.00
C PRO A 151 2.15 24.73 -3.97
N LEU A 152 2.47 24.04 -2.88
CA LEU A 152 1.54 23.77 -1.78
C LEU A 152 1.38 24.95 -0.82
N TYR A 153 2.25 25.98 -0.90
CA TYR A 153 2.20 27.12 0.00
C TYR A 153 0.90 27.93 -0.20
N GLY A 154 0.19 28.16 0.91
CA GLY A 154 -1.08 28.90 0.87
C GLY A 154 -2.30 28.07 0.44
N LEU A 155 -2.13 26.81 0.05
CA LEU A 155 -3.25 25.90 -0.17
C LEU A 155 -3.90 25.46 1.16
N PRO A 156 -5.14 24.94 1.11
CA PRO A 156 -5.88 24.57 2.32
C PRO A 156 -5.42 23.23 2.92
N VAL A 157 -4.12 22.93 2.91
CA VAL A 157 -3.56 21.84 3.69
C VAL A 157 -3.44 22.31 5.14
N LYS A 158 -4.17 21.65 6.04
CA LYS A 158 -4.29 22.07 7.45
C LYS A 158 -3.73 21.00 8.38
N PRO A 159 -3.29 21.37 9.59
CA PRO A 159 -2.87 20.36 10.57
C PRO A 159 -4.05 19.51 11.06
N TYR A 160 -5.24 20.09 11.18
CA TYR A 160 -6.46 19.45 11.64
C TYR A 160 -7.69 20.21 11.18
N VAL A 161 -8.87 19.57 11.33
CA VAL A 161 -10.19 20.19 11.19
C VAL A 161 -11.07 19.78 12.38
N ILE A 162 -12.04 20.63 12.75
CA ILE A 162 -13.06 20.31 13.73
C ILE A 162 -14.39 20.10 13.01
N ARG A 163 -15.00 18.94 13.24
CA ARG A 163 -16.35 18.61 12.77
C ARG A 163 -17.34 18.70 13.94
N ASN A 164 -18.52 19.19 13.68
CA ASN A 164 -19.62 19.15 14.66
C ASN A 164 -20.49 17.93 14.35
N VAL A 165 -20.50 16.96 15.26
CA VAL A 165 -21.29 15.73 15.15
C VAL A 165 -22.31 15.77 16.28
N ARG A 166 -23.57 15.97 15.97
CA ARG A 166 -24.67 16.10 16.95
C ARG A 166 -24.41 17.12 18.09
N GLY A 167 -23.80 18.24 17.74
CA GLY A 167 -23.46 19.29 18.73
C GLY A 167 -22.14 19.06 19.46
N ILE A 168 -21.45 17.91 19.23
CA ILE A 168 -20.18 17.57 19.86
C ILE A 168 -19.04 17.82 18.87
N LYS A 169 -17.97 18.46 19.34
CA LYS A 169 -16.78 18.73 18.54
C LYS A 169 -15.91 17.47 18.45
N VAL A 170 -15.65 17.02 17.21
CA VAL A 170 -14.68 15.95 16.87
C VAL A 170 -13.53 16.59 16.12
N GLY A 171 -12.31 16.47 16.64
CA GLY A 171 -11.09 16.91 15.97
C GLY A 171 -10.56 15.79 15.07
N ILE A 172 -10.20 16.14 13.84
CA ILE A 172 -9.55 15.22 12.91
C ILE A 172 -8.18 15.80 12.59
N VAL A 173 -7.11 15.08 12.92
CA VAL A 173 -5.70 15.44 12.66
C VAL A 173 -5.21 14.60 11.48
N GLY A 174 -4.37 15.15 10.60
CA GLY A 174 -3.71 14.39 9.54
C GLY A 174 -2.20 14.29 9.74
N LEU A 175 -1.59 13.16 9.39
CA LEU A 175 -0.15 12.99 9.29
C LEU A 175 0.21 12.37 7.94
N ALA A 176 0.95 13.12 7.12
CA ALA A 176 1.49 12.66 5.85
C ALA A 176 2.78 11.83 6.06
N ASN A 177 3.13 10.99 5.09
CA ASN A 177 4.33 10.16 5.17
C ASN A 177 5.60 11.01 4.94
N PRO A 178 6.53 11.13 5.91
CA PRO A 178 7.77 11.87 5.74
C PRO A 178 8.77 11.18 4.79
N ASP A 179 8.63 9.88 4.53
CA ASP A 179 9.51 9.11 3.64
C ASP A 179 9.34 9.50 2.16
N VAL A 180 8.37 10.35 1.86
CA VAL A 180 8.21 11.02 0.56
C VAL A 180 9.54 11.59 0.03
N VAL A 181 10.40 12.11 0.91
CA VAL A 181 11.71 12.65 0.54
C VAL A 181 12.59 11.58 -0.14
N THR A 182 12.36 10.31 0.15
CA THR A 182 13.13 9.17 -0.38
C THR A 182 12.33 8.28 -1.31
N LEU A 183 10.99 8.29 -1.21
CA LEU A 183 10.09 7.36 -1.94
C LEU A 183 9.41 7.99 -3.17
N ALA A 184 9.35 9.32 -3.26
CA ALA A 184 8.62 10.02 -4.31
C ALA A 184 9.35 11.30 -4.75
N ALA A 185 8.75 12.04 -5.70
CA ALA A 185 9.26 13.33 -6.13
C ALA A 185 8.98 14.40 -5.05
N ALA A 186 9.84 14.46 -4.03
CA ALA A 186 9.71 15.42 -2.95
C ALA A 186 9.56 16.85 -3.47
N CYS A 187 8.64 17.58 -2.88
CA CYS A 187 8.46 19.00 -3.17
C CYS A 187 9.67 19.81 -2.70
N PRO A 188 10.34 20.56 -3.57
CA PRO A 188 11.25 21.58 -3.11
C PRO A 188 10.54 22.51 -2.11
N GLN A 189 11.27 23.04 -1.14
CA GLN A 189 10.76 23.92 -0.07
C GLN A 189 9.63 23.32 0.79
N THR A 190 9.53 21.98 0.88
CA THR A 190 8.75 21.31 1.93
C THR A 190 9.68 20.75 3.01
N ARG A 191 9.21 20.77 4.25
CA ARG A 191 9.86 20.12 5.39
C ARG A 191 8.84 19.24 6.11
N PHE A 192 9.30 18.08 6.56
CA PHE A 192 8.51 17.23 7.44
C PHE A 192 9.03 17.38 8.87
N MET A 193 8.13 17.74 9.77
CA MET A 193 8.38 17.73 11.21
C MET A 193 8.25 16.31 11.77
N GLY A 194 8.86 16.04 12.90
CA GLY A 194 8.68 14.74 13.57
C GLY A 194 7.20 14.48 13.89
N SER A 195 6.67 13.35 13.42
CA SER A 195 5.24 13.04 13.44
C SER A 195 4.65 13.08 14.85
N ALA A 196 5.33 12.51 15.85
CA ALA A 196 4.88 12.54 17.24
C ALA A 196 4.82 13.96 17.82
N ALA A 197 5.78 14.83 17.49
CA ALA A 197 5.79 16.22 17.94
C ALA A 197 4.68 17.05 17.30
N ALA A 198 4.45 16.85 15.99
CA ALA A 198 3.38 17.50 15.25
C ALA A 198 2.00 17.06 15.78
N LEU A 199 1.82 15.77 16.05
CA LEU A 199 0.58 15.23 16.63
C LEU A 199 0.32 15.81 18.03
N LYS A 200 1.31 15.79 18.92
CA LYS A 200 1.19 16.38 20.28
C LYS A 200 0.80 17.85 20.23
N LYS A 201 1.37 18.62 19.29
CA LYS A 201 1.03 20.03 19.09
C LYS A 201 -0.42 20.18 18.66
N ALA A 202 -0.86 19.44 17.63
CA ALA A 202 -2.23 19.51 17.10
C ALA A 202 -3.27 19.09 18.16
N VAL A 203 -3.03 18.01 18.90
CA VAL A 203 -3.87 17.56 20.01
C VAL A 203 -4.00 18.66 21.08
N GLY A 204 -2.86 19.25 21.51
CA GLY A 204 -2.88 20.34 22.50
C GLY A 204 -3.64 21.59 22.04
N GLU A 205 -3.60 21.91 20.74
CA GLU A 205 -4.36 23.02 20.17
C GLU A 205 -5.88 22.72 20.13
N LEU A 206 -6.26 21.48 19.79
CA LEU A 206 -7.64 21.02 19.80
C LEU A 206 -8.23 21.02 21.22
N GLN A 207 -7.48 20.50 22.19
CA GLN A 207 -7.90 20.46 23.59
C GLN A 207 -8.13 21.87 24.18
N LYS A 208 -7.27 22.85 23.85
CA LYS A 208 -7.48 24.26 24.20
C LYS A 208 -8.78 24.85 23.64
N GLN A 209 -9.29 24.31 22.52
CA GLN A 209 -10.56 24.69 21.91
C GLN A 209 -11.74 23.88 22.46
N GLY A 210 -11.52 23.05 23.50
CA GLY A 210 -12.55 22.25 24.15
C GLY A 210 -12.91 20.99 23.37
N VAL A 211 -12.08 20.55 22.38
CA VAL A 211 -12.24 19.30 21.66
C VAL A 211 -11.69 18.16 22.52
N ARG A 212 -12.49 17.12 22.71
CA ARG A 212 -12.13 15.95 23.53
C ARG A 212 -12.16 14.63 22.75
N HIS A 213 -12.79 14.60 21.59
CA HIS A 213 -12.86 13.45 20.70
C HIS A 213 -11.91 13.73 19.54
N ILE A 214 -10.82 12.96 19.43
CA ILE A 214 -9.75 13.22 18.47
C ILE A 214 -9.44 11.97 17.66
N VAL A 215 -9.64 12.08 16.35
CA VAL A 215 -9.30 11.06 15.36
C VAL A 215 -8.04 11.50 14.61
N LEU A 216 -7.08 10.62 14.50
CA LEU A 216 -5.91 10.78 13.63
C LEU A 216 -6.16 10.03 12.33
N ILE A 217 -5.95 10.65 11.18
CA ILE A 217 -5.75 9.97 9.90
C ILE A 217 -4.25 10.00 9.57
N SER A 218 -3.66 8.85 9.35
CA SER A 218 -2.20 8.67 9.28
C SER A 218 -1.78 7.86 8.06
N HIS A 219 -0.77 8.33 7.34
CA HIS A 219 -0.14 7.54 6.28
C HIS A 219 1.27 7.08 6.66
N LEU A 220 1.49 6.74 7.94
CA LEU A 220 2.81 6.37 8.45
C LEU A 220 3.04 4.85 8.52
N GLY A 221 1.98 4.08 8.34
CA GLY A 221 1.99 2.63 8.43
C GLY A 221 1.68 2.09 9.82
N LEU A 222 1.06 0.92 9.87
CA LEU A 222 0.53 0.30 11.09
C LEU A 222 1.54 0.20 12.26
N PRO A 223 2.83 -0.16 12.06
CA PRO A 223 3.80 -0.18 13.17
C PRO A 223 4.00 1.18 13.83
N VAL A 224 4.09 2.25 13.01
CA VAL A 224 4.29 3.63 13.51
C VAL A 224 3.01 4.14 14.17
N ASP A 225 1.85 3.84 13.61
CA ASP A 225 0.55 4.21 14.18
C ASP A 225 0.35 3.61 15.57
N ARG A 226 0.73 2.35 15.76
CA ARG A 226 0.72 1.68 17.07
C ARG A 226 1.71 2.32 18.05
N GLU A 227 2.87 2.75 17.59
CA GLU A 227 3.85 3.49 18.43
C GLU A 227 3.28 4.86 18.85
N LEU A 228 2.67 5.60 17.92
CA LEU A 228 2.02 6.88 18.23
C LEU A 228 0.89 6.69 19.25
N ALA A 229 0.07 5.65 19.09
CA ALA A 229 -0.99 5.32 20.05
C ALA A 229 -0.44 5.12 21.47
N ARG A 230 0.73 4.50 21.63
CA ARG A 230 1.38 4.25 22.92
C ARG A 230 2.18 5.43 23.46
N SER A 231 2.49 6.44 22.64
CA SER A 231 3.41 7.54 23.01
C SER A 231 2.78 8.92 23.08
N VAL A 232 1.54 9.08 22.59
CA VAL A 232 0.84 10.37 22.54
C VAL A 232 -0.53 10.26 23.22
N ASP A 233 -0.76 11.10 24.23
CA ASP A 233 -2.05 11.21 24.90
C ASP A 233 -3.06 12.02 24.09
N GLY A 234 -4.36 11.71 24.27
CA GLY A 234 -5.46 12.50 23.77
C GLY A 234 -5.88 12.20 22.34
N VAL A 235 -5.38 11.10 21.76
CA VAL A 235 -5.88 10.51 20.52
C VAL A 235 -6.74 9.31 20.87
N ASP A 236 -7.92 9.18 20.28
CA ASP A 236 -8.89 8.12 20.60
C ASP A 236 -8.94 7.04 19.51
N VAL A 237 -8.82 7.46 18.24
CA VAL A 237 -8.84 6.57 17.09
C VAL A 237 -7.73 6.97 16.11
N ILE A 238 -7.04 5.99 15.53
CA ILE A 238 -6.08 6.18 14.44
C ILE A 238 -6.57 5.38 13.24
N VAL A 239 -6.84 6.07 12.14
CA VAL A 239 -7.11 5.49 10.82
C VAL A 239 -5.80 5.50 10.03
N GLY A 240 -5.22 4.32 9.80
CA GLY A 240 -3.91 4.16 9.19
C GLY A 240 -3.96 3.73 7.73
N GLY A 241 -2.86 4.01 7.00
CA GLY A 241 -2.59 3.58 5.62
C GLY A 241 -1.16 3.10 5.42
N HIS A 242 -0.65 3.15 4.19
CA HIS A 242 0.72 2.88 3.74
C HIS A 242 1.15 1.41 3.74
N THR A 243 0.92 0.65 4.79
CA THR A 243 1.37 -0.76 4.88
C THR A 243 0.41 -1.75 4.23
N HIS A 244 -0.71 -1.31 3.66
CA HIS A 244 -1.75 -2.15 3.06
C HIS A 244 -2.25 -3.26 3.99
N SER A 245 -2.19 -3.02 5.30
CA SER A 245 -2.51 -4.03 6.31
C SER A 245 -4.01 -4.31 6.33
N TYR A 246 -4.36 -5.59 6.37
CA TYR A 246 -5.71 -6.03 6.68
C TYR A 246 -5.81 -6.31 8.18
N LEU A 247 -6.77 -5.70 8.86
CA LEU A 247 -7.13 -6.03 10.24
C LEU A 247 -8.47 -6.74 10.24
N GLY A 248 -8.56 -7.85 10.99
CA GLY A 248 -9.80 -8.61 11.09
C GLY A 248 -9.61 -10.12 11.17
N PRO A 249 -10.68 -10.90 11.04
CA PRO A 249 -10.61 -12.36 11.10
C PRO A 249 -9.64 -12.92 10.07
N GLY A 250 -8.73 -13.80 10.51
CA GLY A 250 -7.72 -14.42 9.65
C GLY A 250 -6.52 -13.54 9.30
N SER A 251 -6.44 -12.32 9.85
CA SER A 251 -5.28 -11.45 9.70
C SER A 251 -4.10 -11.96 10.55
N ASP A 252 -2.90 -11.92 9.97
CA ASP A 252 -1.64 -12.20 10.65
C ASP A 252 -1.07 -10.99 11.40
N VAL A 253 -1.63 -9.79 11.18
CA VAL A 253 -1.16 -8.53 11.79
C VAL A 253 -2.02 -8.04 12.95
N GLY A 254 -3.29 -8.47 13.06
CA GLY A 254 -4.12 -8.18 14.22
C GLY A 254 -5.63 -8.12 13.99
N PRO A 255 -6.40 -7.97 15.07
CA PRO A 255 -7.86 -7.80 15.02
C PRO A 255 -8.24 -6.39 14.52
N TYR A 256 -9.52 -6.19 14.20
CA TYR A 256 -10.09 -4.87 13.92
C TYR A 256 -11.07 -4.45 15.04
N PRO A 257 -10.79 -3.34 15.74
CA PRO A 257 -9.55 -2.57 15.76
C PRO A 257 -8.42 -3.28 16.54
N VAL A 258 -7.16 -2.87 16.31
CA VAL A 258 -6.08 -3.09 17.26
C VAL A 258 -6.26 -2.09 18.40
N VAL A 259 -6.24 -2.55 19.65
CA VAL A 259 -6.36 -1.68 20.81
C VAL A 259 -5.00 -1.50 21.45
N GLU A 260 -4.50 -0.26 21.46
CA GLU A 260 -3.31 0.16 22.19
C GLU A 260 -3.72 1.01 23.40
N HIS A 261 -2.78 1.32 24.27
CA HIS A 261 -3.02 2.19 25.42
C HIS A 261 -2.06 3.37 25.41
N ALA A 262 -2.63 4.57 25.47
CA ALA A 262 -1.89 5.81 25.61
C ALA A 262 -1.10 5.85 26.94
N PRO A 263 -0.14 6.76 27.12
CA PRO A 263 0.59 6.92 28.39
C PRO A 263 -0.32 7.14 29.61
N SER A 264 -1.47 7.77 29.42
CA SER A 264 -2.53 7.94 30.44
C SER A 264 -3.29 6.66 30.79
N GLY A 265 -3.06 5.55 30.07
CA GLY A 265 -3.78 4.29 30.22
C GLY A 265 -5.12 4.22 29.45
N GLN A 266 -5.49 5.26 28.72
CA GLN A 266 -6.72 5.27 27.94
C GLN A 266 -6.57 4.43 26.64
N PRO A 267 -7.64 3.73 26.20
CA PRO A 267 -7.59 2.95 24.97
C PRO A 267 -7.50 3.87 23.74
N VAL A 268 -6.69 3.45 22.77
CA VAL A 268 -6.58 4.04 21.43
C VAL A 268 -6.87 2.95 20.41
N LEU A 269 -7.84 3.20 19.54
CA LEU A 269 -8.30 2.24 18.54
C LEU A 269 -7.55 2.48 17.22
N VAL A 270 -6.77 1.51 16.76
CA VAL A 270 -6.03 1.61 15.49
C VAL A 270 -6.70 0.74 14.45
N VAL A 271 -7.07 1.32 13.31
CA VAL A 271 -7.78 0.67 12.21
C VAL A 271 -7.11 0.92 10.86
N THR A 272 -7.23 -0.03 9.96
CA THR A 272 -6.84 0.07 8.54
C THR A 272 -7.68 -0.92 7.72
N ALA A 273 -7.91 -0.64 6.43
CA ALA A 273 -8.83 -1.35 5.56
C ALA A 273 -8.14 -1.94 4.31
N LYS A 274 -6.97 -2.54 4.49
CA LYS A 274 -6.20 -3.16 3.40
C LYS A 274 -5.78 -2.12 2.36
N PHE A 275 -6.13 -2.34 1.07
CA PHE A 275 -5.83 -1.43 -0.05
C PHE A 275 -6.74 -1.70 -1.25
N ALA A 276 -6.58 -0.92 -2.34
CA ALA A 276 -7.21 -1.12 -3.64
C ALA A 276 -8.75 -1.03 -3.62
N ALA A 277 -9.31 -0.22 -2.73
CA ALA A 277 -10.76 -0.03 -2.59
C ALA A 277 -11.56 -1.33 -2.38
N GLU A 278 -10.89 -2.45 -2.02
CA GLU A 278 -11.54 -3.75 -1.82
C GLU A 278 -12.36 -3.78 -0.53
N TYR A 279 -11.91 -3.05 0.47
CA TYR A 279 -12.52 -2.97 1.80
C TYR A 279 -12.89 -1.54 2.14
N LEU A 280 -13.92 -1.40 2.95
CA LEU A 280 -14.28 -0.16 3.64
C LEU A 280 -14.23 -0.43 5.15
N GLY A 281 -13.46 0.35 5.89
CA GLY A 281 -13.49 0.28 7.34
C GLY A 281 -14.82 0.82 7.87
N ASP A 282 -15.46 0.09 8.78
CA ASP A 282 -16.67 0.49 9.51
C ASP A 282 -16.39 0.29 11.00
N LEU A 283 -16.08 1.38 11.69
CA LEU A 283 -15.83 1.41 13.12
C LEU A 283 -16.92 2.21 13.82
N ARG A 284 -17.58 1.59 14.79
CA ARG A 284 -18.62 2.23 15.63
C ARG A 284 -18.08 2.38 17.03
N VAL A 285 -18.02 3.61 17.53
CA VAL A 285 -17.43 3.91 18.85
C VAL A 285 -18.43 4.70 19.69
N THR A 286 -18.67 4.25 20.91
CA THR A 286 -19.39 5.00 21.94
C THR A 286 -18.35 5.61 22.90
N PHE A 287 -18.39 6.93 23.04
CA PHE A 287 -17.51 7.70 23.94
C PHE A 287 -18.22 8.12 25.21
N ASP A 288 -17.47 8.30 26.28
CA ASP A 288 -17.96 8.97 27.49
C ASP A 288 -17.94 10.52 27.33
N ALA A 289 -18.47 11.21 28.32
CA ALA A 289 -18.49 12.68 28.35
C ALA A 289 -17.09 13.33 28.38
N ARG A 290 -16.03 12.58 28.65
CA ARG A 290 -14.63 13.05 28.64
C ARG A 290 -13.93 12.80 27.32
N GLY A 291 -14.58 12.05 26.40
CA GLY A 291 -14.04 11.69 25.11
C GLY A 291 -13.34 10.33 25.10
N VAL A 292 -13.46 9.53 26.16
CA VAL A 292 -12.81 8.21 26.24
C VAL A 292 -13.67 7.16 25.54
N PRO A 293 -13.11 6.34 24.63
CA PRO A 293 -13.82 5.19 24.05
C PRO A 293 -14.26 4.19 25.14
N LEU A 294 -15.57 3.92 25.22
CA LEU A 294 -16.15 2.98 26.19
C LEU A 294 -16.48 1.62 25.58
N ARG A 295 -17.01 1.66 24.37
CA ARG A 295 -17.40 0.49 23.59
C ARG A 295 -17.09 0.74 22.13
N TRP A 296 -16.70 -0.32 21.46
CA TRP A 296 -16.46 -0.28 20.02
C TRP A 296 -16.78 -1.63 19.39
N GLU A 297 -17.19 -1.56 18.15
CA GLU A 297 -17.40 -2.70 17.26
C GLU A 297 -17.08 -2.27 15.85
N GLY A 298 -16.77 -3.21 14.98
CA GLY A 298 -16.52 -2.90 13.58
C GLY A 298 -15.72 -3.95 12.85
N GLU A 299 -15.50 -3.69 11.58
CA GLU A 299 -14.75 -4.55 10.66
C GLU A 299 -14.16 -3.77 9.49
N ALA A 300 -13.09 -4.27 8.90
CA ALA A 300 -12.77 -3.93 7.52
C ALA A 300 -13.72 -4.75 6.62
N ARG A 301 -14.83 -4.14 6.25
CA ARG A 301 -15.91 -4.76 5.48
C ARG A 301 -15.49 -4.94 4.02
N ARG A 302 -15.47 -6.16 3.53
CA ARG A 302 -15.25 -6.41 2.11
C ARG A 302 -16.46 -5.95 1.30
N LEU A 303 -16.19 -5.19 0.23
CA LEU A 303 -17.23 -4.67 -0.65
C LEU A 303 -17.51 -5.69 -1.76
N GLU A 304 -18.35 -6.66 -1.43
CA GLU A 304 -18.72 -7.78 -2.31
C GLU A 304 -19.49 -7.33 -3.56
N LYS A 305 -19.52 -8.18 -4.58
CA LYS A 305 -20.28 -7.96 -5.83
C LYS A 305 -21.77 -7.71 -5.57
N SER A 306 -22.32 -8.24 -4.48
CA SER A 306 -23.72 -8.03 -4.07
C SER A 306 -24.04 -6.61 -3.62
N VAL A 307 -23.05 -5.80 -3.27
CA VAL A 307 -23.25 -4.38 -2.97
C VAL A 307 -23.44 -3.63 -4.28
N ILE A 308 -24.64 -3.15 -4.51
CA ILE A 308 -24.98 -2.36 -5.71
C ILE A 308 -24.22 -1.02 -5.63
N PRO A 309 -23.35 -0.72 -6.60
CA PRO A 309 -22.60 0.53 -6.59
C PRO A 309 -23.51 1.75 -6.84
N ASP A 310 -23.06 2.93 -6.41
CA ASP A 310 -23.73 4.19 -6.67
C ASP A 310 -23.80 4.49 -8.18
N PRO A 311 -25.00 4.68 -8.77
CA PRO A 311 -25.15 4.82 -10.22
C PRO A 311 -24.53 6.11 -10.77
N ALA A 312 -24.38 7.17 -9.98
CA ALA A 312 -23.76 8.41 -10.42
C ALA A 312 -22.24 8.25 -10.55
N VAL A 313 -21.62 7.56 -9.59
CA VAL A 313 -20.19 7.21 -9.64
C VAL A 313 -19.92 6.27 -10.82
N GLU A 314 -20.74 5.23 -11.01
CA GLU A 314 -20.60 4.30 -12.14
C GLU A 314 -20.73 5.01 -13.50
N SER A 315 -21.71 5.88 -13.65
CA SER A 315 -21.86 6.69 -14.87
C SER A 315 -20.62 7.52 -15.18
N ARG A 316 -19.99 8.07 -14.14
CA ARG A 316 -18.76 8.85 -14.27
C ARG A 316 -17.57 7.97 -14.67
N LEU A 317 -17.46 6.78 -14.07
CA LEU A 317 -16.41 5.78 -14.36
C LEU A 317 -16.42 5.31 -15.81
N VAL A 318 -17.59 5.10 -16.41
CA VAL A 318 -17.72 4.73 -17.83
C VAL A 318 -17.04 5.76 -18.73
N GLY A 319 -17.15 7.04 -18.41
CA GLY A 319 -16.45 8.09 -19.15
C GLY A 319 -14.92 7.99 -19.10
N TYR A 320 -14.39 7.62 -17.95
CA TYR A 320 -12.95 7.43 -17.73
C TYR A 320 -12.42 6.10 -18.24
N ALA A 321 -13.27 5.07 -18.38
CA ALA A 321 -12.87 3.77 -18.93
C ALA A 321 -12.63 3.81 -20.44
N LYS A 322 -13.38 4.63 -21.21
CA LYS A 322 -13.25 4.71 -22.67
C LYS A 322 -11.83 5.00 -23.18
N PRO A 323 -11.08 5.97 -22.63
CA PRO A 323 -9.71 6.21 -23.06
C PRO A 323 -8.78 5.03 -22.78
N LEU A 324 -9.08 4.18 -21.78
CA LEU A 324 -8.27 3.03 -21.44
C LEU A 324 -8.26 1.98 -22.54
N GLU A 325 -9.38 1.80 -23.26
CA GLU A 325 -9.46 0.83 -24.37
C GLU A 325 -8.50 1.25 -25.50
N ALA A 326 -8.53 2.51 -25.89
CA ALA A 326 -7.60 3.04 -26.89
C ALA A 326 -6.14 2.94 -26.44
N PHE A 327 -5.89 3.21 -25.17
CA PHE A 327 -4.56 3.09 -24.58
C PHE A 327 -4.06 1.64 -24.55
N ARG A 328 -4.92 0.68 -24.20
CA ARG A 328 -4.63 -0.77 -24.24
C ARG A 328 -4.34 -1.25 -25.66
N ALA A 329 -5.08 -0.75 -26.65
CA ALA A 329 -4.91 -1.11 -28.05
C ALA A 329 -3.64 -0.52 -28.69
N ARG A 330 -2.95 0.41 -28.02
CA ARG A 330 -1.73 1.05 -28.55
C ARG A 330 -0.64 0.00 -28.79
N ILE A 331 -0.19 -0.12 -30.03
CA ILE A 331 0.94 -0.96 -30.40
C ILE A 331 2.22 -0.32 -29.85
N LEU A 332 2.97 -1.07 -29.05
CA LEU A 332 4.27 -0.67 -28.50
C LEU A 332 5.42 -1.10 -29.41
N GLY A 333 5.29 -2.28 -30.02
CA GLY A 333 6.34 -2.83 -30.86
C GLY A 333 5.91 -4.13 -31.52
N ARG A 334 6.87 -4.92 -31.99
CA ARG A 334 6.59 -6.17 -32.68
C ARG A 334 7.55 -7.28 -32.24
N ASN A 335 6.99 -8.42 -31.89
CA ASN A 335 7.73 -9.66 -31.64
C ASN A 335 7.76 -10.51 -32.93
N VAL A 336 8.94 -10.89 -33.37
CA VAL A 336 9.18 -11.76 -34.53
C VAL A 336 9.95 -13.02 -34.16
N LEU A 337 10.22 -13.23 -32.88
CA LEU A 337 10.95 -14.39 -32.38
C LEU A 337 9.99 -15.51 -32.02
N GLU A 338 10.34 -16.73 -32.40
CA GLU A 338 9.73 -17.95 -31.91
C GLU A 338 10.59 -18.49 -30.75
N PHE A 339 10.14 -18.29 -29.54
CA PHE A 339 10.83 -18.77 -28.33
C PHE A 339 9.79 -19.21 -27.30
N ALA A 340 10.18 -20.17 -26.44
CA ALA A 340 9.33 -20.60 -25.35
C ALA A 340 8.90 -19.42 -24.48
N ASP A 341 7.61 -19.24 -24.25
CA ASP A 341 7.09 -18.10 -23.51
C ASP A 341 5.81 -18.42 -22.71
N GLY A 342 5.41 -17.46 -21.89
CA GLY A 342 4.27 -17.54 -21.00
C GLY A 342 4.60 -18.12 -19.63
N MET A 343 3.59 -18.16 -18.77
CA MET A 343 3.72 -18.47 -17.34
C MET A 343 4.46 -19.81 -17.08
N GLU A 344 4.15 -20.84 -17.82
CA GLU A 344 4.77 -22.17 -17.66
C GLU A 344 6.24 -22.17 -18.07
N ALA A 345 6.58 -21.56 -19.21
CA ALA A 345 7.96 -21.49 -19.71
C ALA A 345 8.85 -20.71 -18.73
N CYS A 346 8.36 -19.55 -18.25
CA CYS A 346 9.10 -18.69 -17.33
C CYS A 346 9.35 -19.31 -15.94
N ARG A 347 8.64 -20.38 -15.61
CA ARG A 347 8.83 -21.16 -14.38
C ARG A 347 9.77 -22.36 -14.53
N LYS A 348 10.19 -22.65 -15.78
CA LYS A 348 11.02 -23.83 -16.10
C LYS A 348 12.44 -23.48 -16.57
N GLY A 349 12.65 -22.27 -17.09
CA GLY A 349 13.93 -21.82 -17.64
C GLY A 349 13.82 -20.45 -18.28
N ASP A 350 14.71 -20.16 -19.22
CA ASP A 350 14.63 -18.94 -20.04
C ASP A 350 13.30 -18.88 -20.79
N CYS A 351 12.62 -17.74 -20.76
CA CYS A 351 11.42 -17.46 -21.55
C CYS A 351 11.53 -16.08 -22.21
N LEU A 352 10.79 -15.89 -23.31
CA LEU A 352 10.87 -14.64 -24.08
C LEU A 352 10.49 -13.43 -23.24
N SER A 353 9.32 -13.44 -22.60
CA SER A 353 8.87 -12.36 -21.74
C SER A 353 9.83 -12.11 -20.58
N GLY A 354 10.38 -13.17 -19.96
CA GLY A 354 11.37 -13.07 -18.89
C GLY A 354 12.65 -12.36 -19.32
N MET A 355 13.18 -12.73 -20.48
CA MET A 355 14.37 -12.09 -21.04
C MET A 355 14.12 -10.62 -21.38
N VAL A 356 12.99 -10.30 -22.03
CA VAL A 356 12.64 -8.93 -22.42
C VAL A 356 12.42 -8.05 -21.18
N VAL A 357 11.69 -8.54 -20.20
CA VAL A 357 11.43 -7.82 -18.94
C VAL A 357 12.73 -7.56 -18.19
N ALA A 358 13.56 -8.60 -17.98
CA ALA A 358 14.83 -8.43 -17.28
C ALA A 358 15.80 -7.49 -18.00
N ASP A 359 15.84 -7.53 -19.36
CA ASP A 359 16.67 -6.62 -20.14
C ASP A 359 16.19 -5.17 -20.03
N ALA A 360 14.88 -4.94 -20.07
CA ALA A 360 14.29 -3.62 -19.86
C ALA A 360 14.61 -3.06 -18.47
N MET A 361 14.48 -3.88 -17.44
CA MET A 361 14.82 -3.52 -16.07
C MET A 361 16.30 -3.15 -15.93
N LEU A 362 17.20 -3.94 -16.51
CA LEU A 362 18.63 -3.63 -16.47
C LEU A 362 18.96 -2.36 -17.24
N GLU A 363 18.35 -2.12 -18.41
CA GLU A 363 18.57 -0.89 -19.18
C GLU A 363 18.12 0.34 -18.37
N TYR A 364 16.99 0.26 -17.68
CA TYR A 364 16.54 1.28 -16.74
C TYR A 364 17.55 1.53 -15.61
N GLY A 365 18.10 0.47 -15.02
CA GLY A 365 18.99 0.57 -13.86
C GLY A 365 20.43 0.99 -14.17
N ARG A 366 20.90 0.84 -15.42
CA ARG A 366 22.29 1.14 -15.81
C ARG A 366 22.74 2.57 -15.49
N PRO A 367 21.96 3.62 -15.74
CA PRO A 367 22.34 4.99 -15.39
C PRO A 367 22.55 5.17 -13.87
N HIS A 368 21.94 4.33 -13.04
CA HIS A 368 22.07 4.32 -11.59
C HIS A 368 23.15 3.34 -11.08
N GLY A 369 23.89 2.71 -12.01
CA GLY A 369 24.99 1.81 -11.73
C GLY A 369 24.58 0.36 -11.47
N ALA A 370 23.34 -0.04 -11.80
CA ALA A 370 22.94 -1.44 -11.74
C ALA A 370 23.69 -2.29 -12.78
N VAL A 371 24.12 -3.48 -12.37
CA VAL A 371 24.88 -4.42 -13.19
C VAL A 371 24.08 -5.67 -13.54
N MET A 372 22.95 -5.88 -12.89
CA MET A 372 22.02 -6.97 -13.16
C MET A 372 20.58 -6.58 -12.80
N ALA A 373 19.64 -7.32 -13.37
CA ALA A 373 18.24 -7.27 -13.03
C ALA A 373 17.69 -8.67 -12.78
N LEU A 374 16.78 -8.81 -11.82
CA LEU A 374 16.16 -10.06 -11.41
C LEU A 374 14.65 -9.86 -11.31
N THR A 375 13.87 -10.78 -11.91
CA THR A 375 12.43 -10.86 -11.71
C THR A 375 11.98 -12.31 -11.54
N ASN A 376 10.96 -12.56 -10.73
CA ASN A 376 10.47 -13.91 -10.49
C ASN A 376 9.56 -14.38 -11.64
N GLY A 377 9.67 -15.64 -12.02
CA GLY A 377 8.83 -16.24 -13.07
C GLY A 377 7.33 -16.24 -12.74
N GLY A 378 6.98 -16.16 -11.45
CA GLY A 378 5.61 -16.00 -10.97
C GLY A 378 4.99 -14.63 -11.30
N GLY A 379 5.82 -13.60 -11.47
CA GLY A 379 5.41 -12.26 -11.88
C GLY A 379 4.99 -12.15 -13.35
N LEU A 380 5.35 -13.15 -14.17
CA LEU A 380 5.09 -13.17 -15.61
C LEU A 380 3.87 -14.05 -15.91
N ARG A 381 2.74 -13.47 -16.31
CA ARG A 381 1.45 -14.14 -16.32
C ARG A 381 0.93 -14.52 -17.72
N ALA A 382 1.49 -13.93 -18.78
CA ALA A 382 1.11 -14.21 -20.17
C ALA A 382 2.34 -14.18 -21.09
N PRO A 383 2.27 -14.76 -22.29
CA PRO A 383 3.31 -14.63 -23.30
C PRO A 383 3.28 -13.26 -23.98
N LEU A 384 4.45 -12.79 -24.44
CA LEU A 384 4.55 -11.71 -25.40
C LEU A 384 4.11 -12.22 -26.78
N ARG A 385 2.96 -11.75 -27.26
CA ARG A 385 2.36 -12.20 -28.55
C ARG A 385 3.36 -12.09 -29.69
N HIS A 386 3.33 -13.08 -30.58
CA HIS A 386 3.95 -12.95 -31.91
C HIS A 386 3.21 -11.90 -32.75
N GLY A 387 3.91 -11.09 -33.50
CA GLY A 387 3.34 -9.96 -34.24
C GLY A 387 3.34 -8.66 -33.44
N GLY A 388 2.29 -7.86 -33.57
CA GLY A 388 2.15 -6.59 -32.84
C GLY A 388 1.94 -6.82 -31.37
N ILE A 389 2.75 -6.16 -30.54
CA ILE A 389 2.61 -6.15 -29.08
C ILE A 389 1.86 -4.87 -28.70
N THR A 390 0.68 -5.01 -28.13
CA THR A 390 -0.08 -3.91 -27.59
C THR A 390 0.29 -3.65 -26.12
N ARG A 391 -0.08 -2.48 -25.62
CA ARG A 391 0.05 -2.20 -24.20
C ARG A 391 -0.85 -3.12 -23.34
N GLY A 392 -2.00 -3.52 -23.87
CA GLY A 392 -2.87 -4.51 -23.23
C GLY A 392 -2.21 -5.89 -23.08
N ASP A 393 -1.50 -6.33 -24.13
CA ASP A 393 -0.73 -7.57 -24.05
C ASP A 393 0.34 -7.48 -22.95
N LEU A 394 1.07 -6.36 -22.89
CA LEU A 394 2.09 -6.17 -21.86
C LEU A 394 1.51 -6.14 -20.43
N LEU A 395 0.34 -5.54 -20.24
CA LEU A 395 -0.36 -5.58 -18.96
C LEU A 395 -0.83 -6.99 -18.56
N SER A 396 -1.09 -7.84 -19.55
CA SER A 396 -1.37 -9.26 -19.28
C SER A 396 -0.10 -10.02 -18.89
N VAL A 397 1.07 -9.60 -19.39
CA VAL A 397 2.37 -10.15 -18.96
C VAL A 397 2.73 -9.72 -17.54
N LEU A 398 2.52 -8.45 -17.20
CA LEU A 398 2.87 -7.80 -15.93
C LEU A 398 1.63 -7.17 -15.28
N PRO A 399 0.71 -7.98 -14.71
CA PRO A 399 -0.58 -7.47 -14.25
C PRO A 399 -0.55 -6.88 -12.83
N PHE A 400 0.53 -7.07 -12.07
CA PHE A 400 0.53 -6.79 -10.64
C PHE A 400 0.84 -5.32 -10.28
N GLY A 401 1.30 -4.51 -11.26
CA GLY A 401 1.62 -3.11 -11.02
C GLY A 401 2.80 -2.91 -10.04
N ASN A 402 3.77 -3.82 -10.09
CA ASN A 402 4.98 -3.66 -9.27
C ASN A 402 5.76 -2.42 -9.70
N THR A 403 6.38 -1.76 -8.73
CA THR A 403 7.41 -0.76 -9.02
C THR A 403 8.79 -1.41 -9.11
N LEU A 404 9.70 -0.78 -9.85
CA LEU A 404 11.10 -1.22 -9.93
C LEU A 404 11.93 -0.47 -8.91
N VAL A 405 12.61 -1.21 -8.05
CA VAL A 405 13.55 -0.67 -7.06
C VAL A 405 14.98 -1.07 -7.39
N ILE A 406 15.93 -0.19 -7.06
CA ILE A 406 17.36 -0.48 -7.19
C ILE A 406 17.94 -0.60 -5.78
N ARG A 407 18.54 -1.77 -5.50
CA ARG A 407 19.16 -2.02 -4.20
C ARG A 407 20.56 -2.60 -4.36
N GLU A 408 21.39 -2.34 -3.37
CA GLU A 408 22.75 -2.90 -3.31
C GLU A 408 22.82 -4.06 -2.33
N TYR A 409 23.31 -5.20 -2.80
CA TYR A 409 23.49 -6.42 -2.04
C TYR A 409 24.91 -6.94 -2.14
N ASP A 410 25.37 -7.70 -1.14
CA ASP A 410 26.56 -8.52 -1.25
C ASP A 410 26.29 -9.77 -2.13
N GLY A 411 27.34 -10.32 -2.72
CA GLY A 411 27.20 -11.48 -3.60
C GLY A 411 26.76 -12.74 -2.87
N ALA A 412 27.02 -12.86 -1.57
CA ALA A 412 26.53 -14.00 -0.79
C ALA A 412 25.01 -14.04 -0.75
N ARG A 413 24.35 -12.88 -0.57
CA ARG A 413 22.88 -12.77 -0.64
C ARG A 413 22.32 -13.07 -2.02
N LEU A 414 23.00 -12.61 -3.06
CA LEU A 414 22.59 -12.89 -4.44
C LEU A 414 22.68 -14.38 -4.76
N LEU A 415 23.73 -15.05 -4.33
CA LEU A 415 23.86 -16.50 -4.46
C LEU A 415 22.78 -17.25 -3.68
N ALA A 416 22.45 -16.80 -2.45
CA ALA A 416 21.37 -17.36 -1.67
C ALA A 416 20.00 -17.14 -2.35
N ALA A 417 19.79 -15.99 -3.00
CA ALA A 417 18.57 -15.73 -3.76
C ALA A 417 18.45 -16.64 -5.00
N LEU A 418 19.53 -16.85 -5.74
CA LEU A 418 19.54 -17.78 -6.87
C LEU A 418 19.26 -19.22 -6.42
N GLU A 419 19.89 -19.66 -5.31
CA GLU A 419 19.62 -20.97 -4.73
C GLU A 419 18.17 -21.11 -4.27
N HIS A 420 17.60 -20.07 -3.64
CA HIS A 420 16.18 -20.05 -3.28
C HIS A 420 15.28 -20.13 -4.52
N GLY A 421 15.62 -19.43 -5.60
CA GLY A 421 14.91 -19.48 -6.88
C GLY A 421 14.76 -20.88 -7.45
N VAL A 422 15.79 -21.73 -7.29
CA VAL A 422 15.81 -23.12 -7.76
C VAL A 422 15.38 -24.14 -6.69
N SER A 423 14.83 -23.71 -5.57
CA SER A 423 14.38 -24.59 -4.48
C SER A 423 13.10 -25.36 -4.77
N GLY A 424 12.34 -24.99 -5.81
CA GLY A 424 11.11 -25.64 -6.21
C GLY A 424 11.29 -27.07 -6.68
N GLU A 425 10.19 -27.75 -7.01
CA GLU A 425 10.23 -29.10 -7.54
C GLU A 425 11.07 -29.15 -8.83
N GLN A 426 12.04 -30.03 -8.85
CA GLN A 426 13.02 -30.11 -9.95
C GLN A 426 13.70 -28.78 -10.32
N GLY A 427 13.82 -27.83 -9.41
CA GLY A 427 14.39 -26.50 -9.66
C GLY A 427 13.47 -25.55 -10.41
N MET A 428 12.18 -25.86 -10.53
CA MET A 428 11.18 -25.09 -11.26
C MET A 428 10.17 -24.42 -10.32
N GLY A 429 9.39 -23.51 -10.84
CA GLY A 429 8.30 -22.89 -10.12
C GLY A 429 8.27 -21.37 -10.19
N PRO A 430 7.31 -20.72 -9.50
CA PRO A 430 7.12 -19.28 -9.56
C PRO A 430 8.32 -18.45 -9.07
N ARG A 431 9.14 -19.02 -8.20
CA ARG A 431 10.37 -18.37 -7.68
C ARG A 431 11.51 -18.32 -8.68
N LEU A 432 11.53 -19.16 -9.74
CA LEU A 432 12.66 -19.16 -10.68
C LEU A 432 12.93 -17.75 -11.19
N LEU A 433 14.17 -17.27 -10.99
CA LEU A 433 14.54 -15.91 -11.37
C LEU A 433 14.90 -15.82 -12.84
N GLN A 434 14.16 -15.01 -13.57
CA GLN A 434 14.53 -14.50 -14.88
C GLN A 434 15.54 -13.37 -14.70
N VAL A 435 16.61 -13.34 -15.47
CA VAL A 435 17.77 -12.49 -15.17
C VAL A 435 18.29 -11.74 -16.40
N SER A 436 18.92 -10.59 -16.18
CA SER A 436 19.74 -9.87 -17.15
C SER A 436 21.04 -9.38 -16.50
N GLY A 437 22.14 -9.32 -17.26
CA GLY A 437 23.48 -9.04 -16.75
C GLY A 437 24.08 -10.18 -15.90
N LEU A 438 23.39 -11.29 -15.82
CA LEU A 438 23.74 -12.48 -15.03
C LEU A 438 23.38 -13.74 -15.82
N ARG A 439 24.14 -14.81 -15.60
CA ARG A 439 23.73 -16.19 -15.92
C ARG A 439 24.02 -17.10 -14.75
N TYR A 440 23.24 -18.16 -14.60
CA TYR A 440 23.47 -19.13 -13.54
C TYR A 440 23.14 -20.56 -14.00
N SER A 441 23.78 -21.52 -13.33
CA SER A 441 23.64 -22.94 -13.63
C SER A 441 23.34 -23.72 -12.35
N PHE A 442 22.40 -24.66 -12.44
CA PHE A 442 22.01 -25.47 -11.30
C PHE A 442 21.75 -26.91 -11.69
N ASP A 443 21.89 -27.81 -10.72
CA ASP A 443 21.61 -29.24 -10.82
C ASP A 443 20.40 -29.58 -9.94
N ALA A 444 19.27 -29.88 -10.59
CA ALA A 444 18.01 -30.18 -9.91
C ALA A 444 18.03 -31.53 -9.14
N ALA A 445 18.99 -32.43 -9.44
CA ALA A 445 19.16 -33.71 -8.75
C ALA A 445 19.77 -33.53 -7.36
N ARG A 446 20.45 -32.41 -7.10
CA ARG A 446 21.04 -32.11 -5.79
C ARG A 446 19.97 -31.72 -4.75
N PRO A 447 20.29 -31.92 -3.47
CA PRO A 447 19.42 -31.43 -2.39
C PRO A 447 19.17 -29.92 -2.48
N VAL A 448 17.97 -29.49 -2.10
CA VAL A 448 17.65 -28.06 -1.93
C VAL A 448 18.66 -27.40 -1.00
N GLY A 449 19.16 -26.23 -1.38
CA GLY A 449 20.24 -25.53 -0.68
C GLY A 449 21.64 -25.83 -1.24
N GLN A 450 21.77 -26.74 -2.22
CA GLN A 450 23.04 -27.15 -2.84
C GLN A 450 22.92 -27.27 -4.38
N ARG A 451 21.87 -26.75 -4.97
CA ARG A 451 21.57 -26.90 -6.40
C ARG A 451 22.38 -25.97 -7.28
N LEU A 452 22.58 -24.73 -6.85
CA LEU A 452 23.36 -23.73 -7.58
C LEU A 452 24.84 -24.10 -7.56
N PHE A 453 25.49 -24.18 -8.73
CA PHE A 453 26.93 -24.47 -8.79
C PHE A 453 27.72 -23.42 -9.58
N ALA A 454 27.06 -22.56 -10.37
CA ALA A 454 27.70 -21.44 -11.05
C ALA A 454 26.76 -20.22 -11.12
N ALA A 455 27.30 -19.03 -10.90
CA ALA A 455 26.66 -17.76 -11.15
C ALA A 455 27.71 -16.78 -11.66
N GLU A 456 27.45 -16.14 -12.80
CA GLU A 456 28.43 -15.30 -13.49
C GLU A 456 27.76 -14.00 -13.96
N LEU A 457 28.41 -12.88 -13.66
CA LEU A 457 28.09 -11.59 -14.27
C LEU A 457 28.45 -11.58 -15.74
N ILE A 458 27.61 -11.00 -16.55
CA ILE A 458 27.84 -10.78 -17.98
C ILE A 458 27.95 -9.28 -18.21
N ASP A 459 29.12 -8.79 -18.57
CA ASP A 459 29.31 -7.38 -18.87
C ASP A 459 28.74 -6.97 -20.23
N GLY A 460 28.76 -5.66 -20.53
CA GLY A 460 28.24 -5.11 -21.79
C GLY A 460 28.88 -5.68 -23.06
N ASN A 461 30.08 -6.26 -22.95
CA ASN A 461 30.82 -6.93 -24.03
C ASN A 461 30.54 -8.43 -24.10
N GLY A 462 29.74 -8.97 -23.17
CA GLY A 462 29.43 -10.39 -23.10
C GLY A 462 30.48 -11.23 -22.39
N VAL A 463 31.42 -10.60 -21.68
CA VAL A 463 32.46 -11.31 -20.90
C VAL A 463 31.84 -11.77 -19.58
N ALA A 464 31.99 -13.08 -19.32
CA ALA A 464 31.49 -13.69 -18.09
C ALA A 464 32.56 -13.63 -16.99
N ARG A 465 32.13 -13.29 -15.76
CA ARG A 465 32.99 -13.31 -14.56
C ARG A 465 32.21 -13.88 -13.39
N PRO A 466 32.82 -14.76 -12.57
CA PRO A 466 32.15 -15.33 -11.41
C PRO A 466 31.60 -14.26 -10.46
N LEU A 467 30.38 -14.46 -9.95
CA LEU A 467 29.80 -13.64 -8.89
C LEU A 467 30.57 -13.88 -7.59
N LYS A 468 31.22 -12.85 -7.06
CA LYS A 468 32.05 -12.94 -5.84
C LYS A 468 31.21 -12.67 -4.60
N LYS A 469 31.28 -13.54 -3.60
CA LYS A 469 30.50 -13.46 -2.35
C LYS A 469 30.66 -12.13 -1.60
N ASP A 470 31.90 -11.65 -1.53
CA ASP A 470 32.26 -10.47 -0.73
C ASP A 470 32.20 -9.14 -1.50
N SER A 471 31.79 -9.16 -2.75
CA SER A 471 31.61 -7.96 -3.57
C SER A 471 30.19 -7.46 -3.48
N ARG A 472 30.00 -6.14 -3.65
CA ARG A 472 28.67 -5.52 -3.65
C ARG A 472 28.21 -5.24 -5.07
N TYR A 473 26.91 -5.40 -5.30
CA TYR A 473 26.32 -5.28 -6.62
C TYR A 473 24.98 -4.52 -6.52
N LYS A 474 24.80 -3.55 -7.39
CA LYS A 474 23.50 -2.88 -7.54
C LYS A 474 22.62 -3.71 -8.48
N VAL A 475 21.41 -3.96 -8.04
CA VAL A 475 20.45 -4.87 -8.67
C VAL A 475 19.12 -4.19 -8.84
N VAL A 476 18.48 -4.33 -10.00
CA VAL A 476 17.10 -3.91 -10.22
C VAL A 476 16.18 -5.10 -9.96
N LEU A 477 15.14 -4.90 -9.15
CA LEU A 477 14.11 -5.92 -8.88
C LEU A 477 12.72 -5.28 -8.76
N PRO A 478 11.64 -6.06 -8.97
CA PRO A 478 10.30 -5.66 -8.54
C PRO A 478 10.26 -5.47 -7.02
N ASP A 479 9.56 -4.46 -6.55
CA ASP A 479 9.39 -4.16 -5.12
C ASP A 479 8.80 -5.35 -4.35
N TYR A 480 7.94 -6.15 -4.98
CA TYR A 480 7.38 -7.37 -4.42
C TYR A 480 8.46 -8.33 -3.89
N ILE A 481 9.44 -8.71 -4.73
CA ILE A 481 10.52 -9.61 -4.27
C ILE A 481 11.54 -8.87 -3.37
N ALA A 482 11.71 -7.56 -3.56
CA ALA A 482 12.54 -6.74 -2.68
C ALA A 482 12.00 -6.64 -1.25
N LYS A 483 10.68 -6.79 -1.07
CA LYS A 483 9.98 -6.85 0.22
C LYS A 483 9.87 -8.27 0.78
N GLY A 484 10.45 -9.28 0.12
CA GLY A 484 10.45 -10.67 0.59
C GLY A 484 9.39 -11.56 -0.04
N GLY A 485 8.65 -11.07 -1.03
CA GLY A 485 7.66 -11.85 -1.79
C GLY A 485 8.26 -13.14 -2.34
N ASP A 486 7.45 -14.18 -2.56
CA ASP A 486 7.86 -15.54 -2.94
C ASP A 486 8.92 -16.19 -2.01
N GLY A 487 9.10 -15.65 -0.78
CA GLY A 487 10.07 -16.14 0.20
C GLY A 487 11.48 -15.57 0.04
N TYR A 488 11.66 -14.51 -0.74
CA TYR A 488 12.96 -13.82 -0.94
C TYR A 488 13.37 -12.96 0.26
N SER A 489 13.33 -13.51 1.47
CA SER A 489 13.67 -12.81 2.71
C SER A 489 15.07 -12.18 2.71
N MET A 490 16.01 -12.72 1.93
CA MET A 490 17.37 -12.18 1.78
C MET A 490 17.40 -10.80 1.09
N PHE A 491 16.34 -10.39 0.40
CA PHE A 491 16.26 -9.08 -0.25
C PHE A 491 15.70 -7.97 0.64
N THR A 492 15.12 -8.30 1.81
CA THR A 492 14.46 -7.30 2.68
C THR A 492 15.42 -6.28 3.31
N THR A 493 16.73 -6.58 3.37
CA THR A 493 17.75 -5.77 4.07
C THR A 493 18.81 -5.17 3.13
N GLY A 494 18.50 -4.95 1.87
CA GLY A 494 19.40 -4.29 0.91
C GLY A 494 19.49 -2.77 1.12
N THR A 495 20.63 -2.17 0.76
CA THR A 495 20.77 -0.72 0.76
C THR A 495 20.03 -0.13 -0.44
N THR A 496 19.06 0.74 -0.21
CA THR A 496 18.31 1.42 -1.29
C THR A 496 19.23 2.39 -2.04
N VAL A 497 19.18 2.33 -3.36
CA VAL A 497 19.82 3.33 -4.24
C VAL A 497 18.75 4.31 -4.63
N SER A 498 18.98 5.60 -4.38
CA SER A 498 18.03 6.66 -4.75
C SER A 498 17.86 6.72 -6.27
N ALA A 499 16.67 6.36 -6.74
CA ALA A 499 16.24 6.42 -8.13
C ALA A 499 14.70 6.51 -8.11
N PRO A 500 14.05 7.00 -9.18
CA PRO A 500 12.60 6.86 -9.31
C PRO A 500 12.19 5.38 -9.23
N ASP A 501 11.02 5.09 -8.66
CA ASP A 501 10.44 3.75 -8.59
C ASP A 501 9.30 3.62 -9.62
N PRO A 502 9.60 3.52 -10.95
CA PRO A 502 8.59 3.46 -12.00
C PRO A 502 7.86 2.11 -11.98
N LEU A 503 6.66 2.09 -12.52
CA LEU A 503 5.98 0.83 -12.79
C LEU A 503 6.77 -0.03 -13.78
N ASP A 504 6.88 -1.31 -13.50
CA ASP A 504 7.57 -2.31 -14.33
C ASP A 504 7.02 -2.30 -15.77
N VAL A 505 5.70 -2.24 -15.92
CA VAL A 505 5.02 -2.19 -17.22
C VAL A 505 5.38 -0.95 -18.04
N ASP A 506 5.68 0.19 -17.42
CA ASP A 506 6.06 1.41 -18.14
C ASP A 506 7.49 1.33 -18.66
N VAL A 507 8.40 0.83 -17.83
CA VAL A 507 9.80 0.60 -18.22
C VAL A 507 9.89 -0.43 -19.35
N VAL A 508 9.19 -1.55 -19.23
CA VAL A 508 9.16 -2.59 -20.27
C VAL A 508 8.50 -2.10 -21.54
N GLY A 509 7.41 -1.31 -21.44
CA GLY A 509 6.74 -0.70 -22.58
C GLY A 509 7.65 0.26 -23.34
N ALA A 510 8.42 1.10 -22.66
CA ALA A 510 9.40 1.99 -23.28
C ALA A 510 10.53 1.21 -23.98
N TYR A 511 11.03 0.16 -23.33
CA TYR A 511 12.04 -0.75 -23.91
C TYR A 511 11.54 -1.42 -25.19
N ILE A 512 10.32 -1.97 -25.18
CA ILE A 512 9.68 -2.59 -26.36
C ILE A 512 9.58 -1.56 -27.50
N ALA A 513 9.11 -0.36 -27.21
CA ALA A 513 8.97 0.70 -28.21
C ALA A 513 10.31 1.12 -28.85
N ALA A 514 11.39 1.12 -28.05
CA ALA A 514 12.72 1.53 -28.51
C ALA A 514 13.52 0.43 -29.20
N ARG A 515 13.27 -0.84 -28.86
CA ARG A 515 14.17 -1.97 -29.18
C ARG A 515 13.55 -3.03 -30.10
N SER A 516 12.22 -3.09 -30.22
CA SER A 516 11.57 -4.07 -31.11
C SER A 516 11.61 -3.63 -32.59
N PRO A 517 11.55 -4.53 -33.57
CA PRO A 517 11.62 -5.99 -33.41
C PRO A 517 13.02 -6.48 -33.08
N TRP A 518 13.11 -7.43 -32.12
CA TRP A 518 14.38 -8.06 -31.81
C TRP A 518 14.76 -9.06 -32.88
N GLN A 519 16.02 -9.02 -33.34
CA GLN A 519 16.55 -10.01 -34.27
C GLN A 519 16.99 -11.29 -33.54
N ALA A 520 17.49 -11.16 -32.32
CA ALA A 520 17.81 -12.25 -31.42
C ALA A 520 17.87 -11.74 -29.98
N LEU A 521 17.57 -12.62 -29.02
CA LEU A 521 17.83 -12.41 -27.59
C LEU A 521 18.89 -13.43 -27.14
N ARG A 522 19.76 -13.01 -26.22
CA ARG A 522 20.75 -13.93 -25.64
C ARG A 522 20.05 -14.87 -24.67
N ALA A 523 19.79 -16.09 -25.09
CA ALA A 523 19.35 -17.21 -24.25
C ALA A 523 20.55 -17.86 -23.50
N GLY A 524 20.27 -18.84 -22.67
CA GLY A 524 21.29 -19.55 -21.88
C GLY A 524 21.65 -18.78 -20.61
N ARG A 525 20.73 -17.99 -20.08
CA ARG A 525 20.89 -17.28 -18.80
C ARG A 525 20.61 -18.21 -17.61
N ILE A 526 19.72 -19.17 -17.80
CA ILE A 526 19.29 -20.16 -16.83
C ILE A 526 19.63 -21.55 -17.37
N ASN A 527 20.66 -22.16 -16.83
CA ASN A 527 21.15 -23.44 -17.29
C ASN A 527 20.85 -24.53 -16.26
N ARG A 528 19.92 -25.41 -16.59
CA ARG A 528 19.63 -26.60 -15.82
C ARG A 528 20.47 -27.77 -16.35
N VAL A 529 21.28 -28.38 -15.48
CA VAL A 529 21.93 -29.65 -15.77
C VAL A 529 20.93 -30.78 -15.57
N LYS A 530 20.95 -31.76 -16.44
CA LYS A 530 20.01 -32.90 -16.44
C LYS A 530 20.24 -33.82 -15.26
#